data_e1cda6ff57fecff0d98cb3adc4087590
#
_entry.id   e1cda6ff57fecff0d98cb3adc4087590
#
_cell.length_a   1.000
_cell.length_b   1.000
_cell.length_c   1.000
_cell.angle_alpha   90.00
_cell.angle_beta   90.00
_cell.angle_gamma   90.00
#
_symmetry.space_group_name_H-M   'P 1'
#
loop_
_entity.id
_entity.type
_entity.pdbx_description
1 polymer ?
#
loop_
_entity_poly.entity_id
_entity_poly.type
_entity_poly.pdbx_seq_one_letter_code
_entity_poly.pdbx_strand_id
1 'polypeptide(L)'
;MQRSLVGSEMCIRDSYCSDWDFALSRADANGLFIFTDGSKIKVKKPDVSASPVLTVTYGVDLTAFDLELSADDQFTQYEAMSWDPATQKAVKVSASSPSLNKQGDLQPKNIATGDSFLLQTDAPTDEKALKQWADGMALKAGLARYQGSCSFYGSAKVVPGCIIELKGLGKRFNGNLFVGSVTHTIENNEWMTEAGAGVSSLNITDETDVVSPSASGFLPGLQGLHAAVVRKLDGDPLKEYRIQIELPWMDGKNKLLWARLSTMYATNASGNFFLPEPDDEVVVGFMNEDPGHPIILGGVYGEKHKPPYEYEAKNNTKAIVTREKMRIEFNEEKKVITISTPGKNTVEISDDDKHIKLTDQNKNEIVMNSSGISLSSAKDITLKAKGAITIEATSKINATAKQDVSLEGLNVKMEAKVSATVKGNAKAELSASGQTTVKGAMVMIN
;
A
#
# COMPACT_ATOMS: atom_id res chain seq x y z
N MET A 1 -1.53 -3.66 30.67
CA MET A 1 -2.69 -2.72 30.70
C MET A 1 -2.25 -1.46 29.95
N GLN A 2 -2.59 -1.37 28.66
CA GLN A 2 -2.31 -0.18 27.86
C GLN A 2 -3.06 1.01 28.46
N ARG A 3 -2.37 1.96 29.00
CA ARG A 3 -2.94 3.27 29.34
C ARG A 3 -2.74 4.17 28.11
N SER A 4 -3.74 4.22 27.26
CA SER A 4 -3.82 5.21 26.20
C SER A 4 -3.79 6.62 26.83
N LEU A 5 -2.90 7.47 26.36
CA LEU A 5 -2.92 8.90 26.65
C LEU A 5 -4.06 9.52 25.83
N VAL A 6 -5.27 9.49 26.39
CA VAL A 6 -6.46 10.04 25.74
C VAL A 6 -6.27 11.52 25.46
N GLY A 7 -6.22 11.92 24.18
CA GLY A 7 -6.30 13.30 23.75
C GLY A 7 -5.05 13.93 23.14
N SER A 8 -3.97 13.15 22.87
CA SER A 8 -2.81 13.65 22.12
C SER A 8 -2.66 12.93 20.78
N GLU A 9 -2.12 13.60 19.77
CA GLU A 9 -1.78 12.95 18.48
C GLU A 9 -0.80 11.78 18.64
N MET A 10 -0.07 11.72 19.75
CA MET A 10 0.83 10.61 20.10
C MET A 10 0.09 9.30 20.37
N CYS A 11 -1.13 9.35 20.92
CA CYS A 11 -1.93 8.16 21.19
C CYS A 11 -2.32 7.36 19.93
N ILE A 12 -2.19 7.99 18.77
CA ILE A 12 -2.50 7.36 17.47
C ILE A 12 -1.27 6.62 16.91
N ARG A 13 -0.07 6.88 17.45
CA ARG A 13 1.22 6.40 16.92
C ARG A 13 1.99 5.44 17.82
N ASP A 14 1.54 5.22 19.03
CA ASP A 14 2.21 4.40 20.06
C ASP A 14 1.73 2.93 20.03
N SER A 15 1.17 2.48 18.92
CA SER A 15 0.55 1.18 18.76
C SER A 15 1.48 0.03 19.17
N TYR A 16 0.95 -0.88 19.98
CA TYR A 16 1.57 -2.16 20.38
C TYR A 16 2.80 -2.07 21.31
N CYS A 17 3.10 -0.92 21.92
CA CYS A 17 4.13 -0.82 22.96
C CYS A 17 3.66 0.02 24.15
N SER A 18 4.43 0.04 25.25
CA SER A 18 4.13 0.92 26.36
C SER A 18 4.46 2.38 26.02
N ASP A 19 3.81 3.36 26.70
CA ASP A 19 4.13 4.78 26.53
C ASP A 19 5.61 5.08 26.78
N TRP A 20 6.22 4.34 27.70
CA TRP A 20 7.64 4.48 28.04
C TRP A 20 8.54 3.99 26.91
N ASP A 21 8.28 2.81 26.37
CA ASP A 21 9.07 2.24 25.28
C ASP A 21 8.90 3.06 23.99
N PHE A 22 7.69 3.58 23.75
CA PHE A 22 7.46 4.53 22.67
C PHE A 22 8.33 5.78 22.85
N ALA A 23 8.37 6.37 24.06
CA ALA A 23 9.21 7.54 24.34
C ALA A 23 10.70 7.24 24.12
N LEU A 24 11.17 6.06 24.57
CA LEU A 24 12.54 5.60 24.35
C LEU A 24 12.83 5.44 22.85
N SER A 25 11.94 4.80 22.08
CA SER A 25 12.12 4.62 20.63
C SER A 25 12.19 5.96 19.88
N ARG A 26 11.38 6.94 20.32
CA ARG A 26 11.43 8.29 19.73
C ARG A 26 12.69 9.04 20.11
N ALA A 27 13.20 8.84 21.32
CA ALA A 27 14.48 9.39 21.73
C ALA A 27 15.63 8.81 20.91
N ASP A 28 15.70 7.48 20.76
CA ASP A 28 16.70 6.78 19.95
C ASP A 28 16.73 7.29 18.51
N ALA A 29 15.57 7.35 17.84
CA ALA A 29 15.46 7.83 16.47
C ALA A 29 15.91 9.29 16.27
N ASN A 30 15.95 10.08 17.34
CA ASN A 30 16.40 11.48 17.30
C ASN A 30 17.80 11.70 17.91
N GLY A 31 18.51 10.63 18.27
CA GLY A 31 19.82 10.71 18.94
C GLY A 31 19.75 11.39 20.30
N LEU A 32 18.62 11.24 20.99
CA LEU A 32 18.38 11.74 22.34
C LEU A 32 18.42 10.58 23.34
N PHE A 33 18.72 10.88 24.57
CA PHE A 33 18.73 9.94 25.69
C PHE A 33 17.76 10.37 26.75
N ILE A 34 17.13 9.41 27.40
CA ILE A 34 16.24 9.64 28.55
C ILE A 34 17.00 9.31 29.82
N PHE A 35 17.19 10.30 30.64
CA PHE A 35 17.84 10.16 31.94
C PHE A 35 16.84 10.38 33.07
N THR A 36 16.89 9.50 34.07
CA THR A 36 16.11 9.64 35.29
C THR A 36 16.99 10.20 36.41
N ASP A 37 16.47 11.16 37.15
CA ASP A 37 17.14 11.80 38.30
C ASP A 37 16.07 12.01 39.39
N GLY A 38 15.96 11.04 40.29
CA GLY A 38 14.88 10.98 41.27
C GLY A 38 13.52 10.94 40.59
N SER A 39 12.69 11.97 40.79
CA SER A 39 11.37 12.11 40.20
C SER A 39 11.37 12.85 38.86
N LYS A 40 12.51 13.23 38.33
CA LYS A 40 12.63 14.01 37.08
C LYS A 40 13.10 13.16 35.94
N ILE A 41 12.44 13.32 34.79
CA ILE A 41 12.82 12.72 33.52
C ILE A 41 13.42 13.84 32.65
N LYS A 42 14.62 13.60 32.13
CA LYS A 42 15.35 14.53 31.26
C LYS A 42 15.60 13.90 29.92
N VAL A 43 15.05 14.48 28.84
CA VAL A 43 15.27 14.02 27.45
C VAL A 43 16.24 15.01 26.79
N LYS A 44 17.47 14.57 26.50
CA LYS A 44 18.50 15.44 25.92
C LYS A 44 19.60 14.65 25.23
N LYS A 45 20.38 15.33 24.39
CA LYS A 45 21.65 14.76 23.92
C LYS A 45 22.61 14.62 25.12
N PRO A 46 23.41 13.52 25.19
CA PRO A 46 24.45 13.37 26.18
C PRO A 46 25.48 14.50 26.06
N ASP A 47 25.87 15.12 27.17
CA ASP A 47 26.97 16.06 27.21
C ASP A 47 28.27 15.31 27.49
N VAL A 48 28.91 14.84 26.44
CA VAL A 48 30.17 14.05 26.50
C VAL A 48 31.41 14.92 26.76
N SER A 49 31.25 16.25 26.72
CA SER A 49 32.30 17.23 26.97
C SER A 49 32.25 17.82 28.39
N ALA A 50 31.23 17.45 29.17
CA ALA A 50 31.09 17.89 30.54
C ALA A 50 32.34 17.59 31.39
N SER A 51 32.65 18.49 32.32
CA SER A 51 33.70 18.23 33.30
C SER A 51 33.31 17.07 34.20
N PRO A 52 34.25 16.19 34.58
CA PRO A 52 33.99 15.11 35.52
C PRO A 52 33.43 15.64 36.86
N VAL A 53 32.36 15.02 37.33
CA VAL A 53 31.74 15.35 38.63
C VAL A 53 32.49 14.75 39.81
N LEU A 54 33.30 13.71 39.53
CA LEU A 54 34.11 12.98 40.50
C LEU A 54 35.34 12.39 39.78
N THR A 55 36.47 12.33 40.50
CA THR A 55 37.63 11.53 40.08
C THR A 55 37.70 10.29 40.98
N VAL A 56 37.85 9.13 40.37
CA VAL A 56 37.95 7.82 41.06
C VAL A 56 39.29 7.18 40.68
N THR A 57 40.07 6.76 41.66
CA THR A 57 41.44 6.29 41.48
C THR A 57 41.60 4.88 41.99
N TYR A 58 42.17 4.00 41.18
CA TYR A 58 42.49 2.62 41.57
C TYR A 58 43.48 2.61 42.75
N GLY A 59 43.18 1.78 43.76
CA GLY A 59 43.97 1.67 44.96
C GLY A 59 43.75 2.79 46.01
N VAL A 60 42.81 3.72 45.75
CA VAL A 60 42.43 4.80 46.68
C VAL A 60 40.94 4.70 47.05
N ASP A 61 40.06 4.94 46.11
CA ASP A 61 38.61 5.02 46.29
C ASP A 61 37.83 4.10 45.36
N LEU A 62 38.43 3.56 44.29
CA LEU A 62 37.85 2.54 43.44
C LEU A 62 37.96 1.17 44.11
N THR A 63 36.83 0.55 44.45
CA THR A 63 36.75 -0.71 45.20
C THR A 63 36.64 -1.90 44.27
N ALA A 64 35.97 -1.77 43.12
CA ALA A 64 35.87 -2.78 42.10
C ALA A 64 35.70 -2.16 40.70
N PHE A 65 36.17 -2.82 39.68
CA PHE A 65 35.87 -2.49 38.31
C PHE A 65 35.83 -3.75 37.46
N ASP A 66 34.87 -3.75 36.55
CA ASP A 66 34.73 -4.74 35.50
C ASP A 66 34.37 -3.98 34.22
N LEU A 67 35.41 -3.59 33.48
CA LEU A 67 35.27 -2.76 32.28
C LEU A 67 35.89 -3.48 31.11
N GLU A 68 35.12 -3.50 30.02
CA GLU A 68 35.57 -4.01 28.74
C GLU A 68 35.55 -2.92 27.66
N LEU A 69 36.36 -3.11 26.63
CA LEU A 69 36.33 -2.34 25.39
C LEU A 69 35.69 -3.19 24.33
N SER A 70 34.44 -2.89 23.97
CA SER A 70 33.71 -3.61 22.93
C SER A 70 33.96 -2.98 21.56
N ALA A 71 34.21 -3.84 20.60
CA ALA A 71 34.27 -3.49 19.18
C ALA A 71 32.94 -3.79 18.45
N ASP A 72 31.96 -4.36 19.17
CA ASP A 72 30.65 -4.63 18.65
C ASP A 72 29.99 -3.32 18.21
N ASP A 73 29.34 -3.34 17.06
CA ASP A 73 28.67 -2.20 16.45
C ASP A 73 29.57 -0.96 16.21
N GLN A 74 30.91 -1.13 16.22
CA GLN A 74 31.83 -0.06 15.86
C GLN A 74 32.11 -0.10 14.35
N PHE A 75 31.58 0.88 13.63
CA PHE A 75 31.76 1.06 12.18
C PHE A 75 32.48 2.37 11.89
N THR A 76 33.17 2.43 10.75
CA THR A 76 33.84 3.67 10.30
C THR A 76 32.85 4.74 9.90
N GLN A 77 31.66 4.32 9.38
CA GLN A 77 30.61 5.21 8.92
C GLN A 77 29.23 4.66 9.28
N TYR A 78 28.31 5.54 9.62
CA TYR A 78 26.90 5.23 9.82
C TYR A 78 26.09 6.00 8.78
N GLU A 79 25.15 5.34 8.13
CA GLU A 79 24.33 5.89 7.07
C GLU A 79 22.87 5.58 7.32
N ALA A 80 21.98 6.43 6.81
CA ALA A 80 20.54 6.15 6.81
C ALA A 80 19.96 6.35 5.42
N MET A 81 18.98 5.52 5.05
CA MET A 81 18.34 5.55 3.75
C MET A 81 16.82 5.37 3.88
N SER A 82 16.07 6.14 3.08
CA SER A 82 14.64 5.96 2.91
C SER A 82 14.24 6.04 1.44
N TRP A 83 13.01 5.61 1.15
CA TRP A 83 12.41 5.75 -0.16
C TRP A 83 11.62 7.06 -0.26
N ASP A 84 11.85 7.85 -1.30
CA ASP A 84 11.04 9.02 -1.64
C ASP A 84 10.07 8.68 -2.80
N PRO A 85 8.78 8.53 -2.53
CA PRO A 85 7.79 8.18 -3.55
C PRO A 85 7.54 9.32 -4.55
N ALA A 86 7.83 10.57 -4.20
CA ALA A 86 7.61 11.72 -5.09
C ALA A 86 8.63 11.74 -6.23
N THR A 87 9.89 11.44 -5.93
CA THR A 87 10.98 11.39 -6.92
C THR A 87 11.28 9.97 -7.41
N GLN A 88 10.69 8.96 -6.78
CA GLN A 88 10.98 7.53 -7.00
C GLN A 88 12.48 7.22 -6.90
N LYS A 89 13.13 7.77 -5.87
CA LYS A 89 14.56 7.56 -5.59
C LYS A 89 14.80 7.28 -4.12
N ALA A 90 15.88 6.57 -3.84
CA ALA A 90 16.37 6.44 -2.49
C ALA A 90 17.08 7.73 -2.06
N VAL A 91 16.71 8.24 -0.89
CA VAL A 91 17.42 9.33 -0.20
C VAL A 91 18.38 8.70 0.78
N LYS A 92 19.68 9.02 0.68
CA LYS A 92 20.72 8.47 1.53
C LYS A 92 21.52 9.60 2.17
N VAL A 93 21.78 9.49 3.46
CA VAL A 93 22.57 10.43 4.25
C VAL A 93 23.63 9.70 5.06
N SER A 94 24.72 10.38 5.36
CA SER A 94 25.79 9.86 6.23
C SER A 94 25.83 10.63 7.55
N ALA A 95 26.11 9.92 8.65
CA ALA A 95 26.30 10.51 9.94
C ALA A 95 27.54 11.40 9.98
N SER A 96 27.50 12.42 10.83
CA SER A 96 28.69 13.16 11.24
C SER A 96 29.49 12.32 12.24
N SER A 97 30.81 12.46 12.25
CA SER A 97 31.63 11.85 13.31
C SER A 97 31.19 12.36 14.67
N PRO A 98 30.76 11.48 15.62
CA PRO A 98 30.26 11.93 16.91
C PRO A 98 31.42 12.47 17.77
N SER A 99 31.13 13.54 18.55
CA SER A 99 32.00 13.87 19.65
C SER A 99 31.82 12.86 20.76
N LEU A 100 32.89 12.33 21.33
CA LEU A 100 32.86 11.32 22.38
C LEU A 100 33.67 11.77 23.61
N ASN A 101 33.39 11.16 24.76
CA ASN A 101 34.14 11.34 25.99
C ASN A 101 35.62 10.91 25.80
N LYS A 102 36.52 11.64 26.43
CA LYS A 102 37.98 11.39 26.39
C LYS A 102 38.36 10.23 27.31
N GLN A 103 38.16 9.01 26.89
CA GLN A 103 38.49 7.80 27.63
C GLN A 103 39.38 6.88 26.82
N GLY A 104 40.42 6.35 27.44
CA GLY A 104 41.34 5.43 26.83
C GLY A 104 42.16 6.02 25.68
N ASP A 105 42.93 5.15 25.03
CA ASP A 105 43.82 5.49 23.93
C ASP A 105 43.29 5.03 22.54
N LEU A 106 42.17 4.30 22.50
CA LEU A 106 41.56 3.87 21.27
C LEU A 106 40.32 4.65 20.92
N GLN A 107 40.27 5.12 19.68
CA GLN A 107 39.10 5.73 19.08
C GLN A 107 38.24 4.69 18.35
N PRO A 108 36.94 4.91 18.15
CA PRO A 108 36.05 3.97 17.43
C PRO A 108 36.63 3.46 16.11
N LYS A 109 37.20 4.35 15.31
CA LYS A 109 37.82 4.01 14.02
C LYS A 109 39.01 3.01 14.13
N ASN A 110 39.63 2.91 15.31
CA ASN A 110 40.76 1.99 15.53
C ASN A 110 40.30 0.56 15.89
N ILE A 111 39.02 0.42 16.26
CA ILE A 111 38.41 -0.85 16.68
C ILE A 111 37.22 -1.21 15.79
N ALA A 112 36.97 -0.42 14.74
CA ALA A 112 35.86 -0.67 13.81
C ALA A 112 35.96 -2.08 13.18
N THR A 113 34.85 -2.80 13.19
CA THR A 113 34.71 -4.16 12.65
C THR A 113 34.21 -4.18 11.21
N GLY A 114 33.75 -3.01 10.69
CA GLY A 114 33.24 -2.86 9.32
C GLY A 114 33.34 -1.44 8.83
N ASP A 115 33.16 -1.27 7.49
CA ASP A 115 33.30 0.02 6.83
C ASP A 115 32.07 0.91 7.05
N SER A 116 30.86 0.37 6.91
CA SER A 116 29.65 1.15 7.09
C SER A 116 28.51 0.32 7.68
N PHE A 117 27.68 0.98 8.49
CA PHE A 117 26.41 0.47 8.98
C PHE A 117 25.27 1.28 8.35
N LEU A 118 24.32 0.61 7.67
CA LEU A 118 23.23 1.24 6.95
C LEU A 118 21.90 0.99 7.65
N LEU A 119 21.28 2.06 8.15
CA LEU A 119 19.91 2.08 8.62
C LEU A 119 18.96 2.24 7.43
N GLN A 120 17.93 1.42 7.30
CA GLN A 120 17.02 1.43 6.16
C GLN A 120 15.56 1.49 6.61
N THR A 121 14.76 2.30 5.90
CA THR A 121 13.31 2.32 6.06
C THR A 121 12.64 2.54 4.72
N ASP A 122 11.52 1.84 4.49
CA ASP A 122 10.66 2.07 3.32
C ASP A 122 9.70 3.25 3.54
N ALA A 123 9.55 3.71 4.79
CA ALA A 123 8.72 4.85 5.12
C ALA A 123 9.37 6.15 4.60
N PRO A 124 8.62 6.99 3.86
CA PRO A 124 9.11 8.29 3.43
C PRO A 124 9.56 9.12 4.63
N THR A 125 10.85 9.46 4.67
CA THR A 125 11.47 10.18 5.78
C THR A 125 12.31 11.31 5.21
N ASP A 126 12.16 12.52 5.78
CA ASP A 126 12.94 13.66 5.32
C ASP A 126 14.43 13.53 5.64
N GLU A 127 15.26 14.20 4.86
CA GLU A 127 16.72 14.13 4.96
C GLU A 127 17.24 14.53 6.35
N LYS A 128 16.59 15.49 7.01
CA LYS A 128 16.96 15.94 8.35
C LYS A 128 16.69 14.86 9.40
N ALA A 129 15.56 14.20 9.33
CA ALA A 129 15.22 13.10 10.24
C ALA A 129 16.13 11.88 10.00
N LEU A 130 16.43 11.53 8.73
CA LEU A 130 17.42 10.51 8.42
C LEU A 130 18.79 10.84 8.99
N LYS A 131 19.20 12.08 8.85
CA LYS A 131 20.47 12.57 9.39
C LYS A 131 20.53 12.46 10.90
N GLN A 132 19.46 12.84 11.60
CA GLN A 132 19.34 12.72 13.06
C GLN A 132 19.40 11.25 13.51
N TRP A 133 18.77 10.35 12.78
CA TRP A 133 18.78 8.91 13.06
C TRP A 133 20.20 8.34 12.90
N ALA A 134 20.89 8.65 11.80
CA ALA A 134 22.27 8.21 11.57
C ALA A 134 23.25 8.80 12.60
N ASP A 135 23.13 10.10 12.92
CA ASP A 135 23.95 10.77 13.93
C ASP A 135 23.71 10.18 15.33
N GLY A 136 22.45 9.85 15.65
CA GLY A 136 22.06 9.22 16.91
C GLY A 136 22.68 7.84 17.07
N MET A 137 22.61 7.02 16.03
CA MET A 137 23.20 5.69 16.02
C MET A 137 24.73 5.74 16.16
N ALA A 138 25.39 6.63 15.43
CA ALA A 138 26.83 6.83 15.52
C ALA A 138 27.28 7.24 16.93
N LEU A 139 26.52 8.15 17.59
CA LEU A 139 26.78 8.58 18.96
C LEU A 139 26.58 7.43 19.96
N LYS A 140 25.48 6.71 19.84
CA LYS A 140 25.12 5.59 20.72
C LYS A 140 26.16 4.48 20.65
N ALA A 141 26.53 4.04 19.45
CA ALA A 141 27.58 3.06 19.23
C ALA A 141 28.94 3.53 19.80
N GLY A 142 29.29 4.79 19.56
CA GLY A 142 30.51 5.36 20.10
C GLY A 142 30.56 5.42 21.65
N LEU A 143 29.43 5.65 22.31
CA LEU A 143 29.32 5.60 23.78
C LEU A 143 29.31 4.16 24.31
N ALA A 144 28.83 3.19 23.52
CA ALA A 144 28.80 1.77 23.86
C ALA A 144 30.18 1.09 23.81
N ARG A 145 31.22 1.76 23.31
CA ARG A 145 32.57 1.16 23.20
C ARG A 145 33.19 0.74 24.52
N TYR A 146 32.85 1.40 25.65
CA TYR A 146 33.22 0.99 27.00
C TYR A 146 31.97 0.52 27.73
N GLN A 147 31.98 -0.72 28.17
CA GLN A 147 30.87 -1.38 28.86
C GLN A 147 31.33 -1.94 30.21
N GLY A 148 30.37 -2.31 31.04
CA GLY A 148 30.63 -2.86 32.37
C GLY A 148 30.35 -1.88 33.46
N SER A 149 31.03 -1.97 34.62
CA SER A 149 30.80 -1.12 35.77
C SER A 149 32.07 -0.81 36.58
N CYS A 150 31.97 0.22 37.36
CA CYS A 150 32.97 0.52 38.42
C CYS A 150 32.28 0.92 39.72
N SER A 151 32.79 0.38 40.86
CA SER A 151 32.25 0.60 42.18
C SER A 151 33.23 1.40 43.04
N PHE A 152 32.70 2.34 43.79
CA PHE A 152 33.45 3.22 44.65
C PHE A 152 32.58 3.69 45.83
N TYR A 153 33.20 4.36 46.82
CA TYR A 153 32.47 4.89 47.98
C TYR A 153 31.36 5.86 47.54
N GLY A 154 30.26 5.86 48.26
CA GLY A 154 29.00 6.54 47.91
C GLY A 154 29.16 8.01 47.55
N SER A 155 28.56 8.39 46.43
CA SER A 155 28.58 9.78 45.97
C SER A 155 27.25 10.17 45.30
N ALA A 156 26.52 11.10 45.94
CA ALA A 156 25.29 11.65 45.36
C ALA A 156 25.53 12.57 44.12
N LYS A 157 26.77 12.86 43.76
CA LYS A 157 27.13 13.66 42.58
C LYS A 157 27.04 12.86 41.29
N VAL A 158 27.11 11.51 41.39
CA VAL A 158 27.11 10.63 40.24
C VAL A 158 25.66 10.27 39.89
N VAL A 159 25.24 10.68 38.74
CA VAL A 159 23.89 10.42 38.18
C VAL A 159 24.00 9.95 36.73
N PRO A 160 23.03 9.25 36.18
CA PRO A 160 23.04 8.84 34.77
C PRO A 160 23.23 10.04 33.83
N GLY A 161 24.11 9.89 32.86
CA GLY A 161 24.49 10.94 31.90
C GLY A 161 25.57 11.92 32.39
N CYS A 162 26.19 11.70 33.55
CA CYS A 162 27.35 12.46 33.97
C CYS A 162 28.67 11.83 33.46
N ILE A 163 29.77 12.56 33.68
CA ILE A 163 31.13 12.09 33.42
C ILE A 163 31.84 11.91 34.75
N ILE A 164 32.56 10.81 34.93
CA ILE A 164 33.53 10.61 36.02
C ILE A 164 34.92 10.37 35.43
N GLU A 165 35.97 10.82 36.11
CA GLU A 165 37.36 10.60 35.70
C GLU A 165 37.90 9.35 36.39
N LEU A 166 38.38 8.37 35.60
CA LEU A 166 39.05 7.17 36.10
C LEU A 166 40.57 7.30 36.01
N LYS A 167 41.27 6.98 37.11
CA LYS A 167 42.73 7.00 37.19
C LYS A 167 43.29 5.67 37.70
N GLY A 168 44.51 5.36 37.29
CA GLY A 168 45.21 4.16 37.76
C GLY A 168 44.86 2.85 37.05
N LEU A 169 44.01 2.88 36.01
CA LEU A 169 43.55 1.71 35.27
C LEU A 169 44.33 1.47 33.95
N GLY A 170 45.49 2.13 33.81
CA GLY A 170 46.32 2.03 32.60
C GLY A 170 45.79 2.84 31.43
N LYS A 171 46.52 2.84 30.30
CA LYS A 171 46.22 3.68 29.14
C LYS A 171 44.86 3.37 28.50
N ARG A 172 44.41 2.13 28.62
CA ARG A 172 43.21 1.62 27.94
C ARG A 172 41.91 2.15 28.58
N PHE A 173 41.87 2.27 29.89
CA PHE A 173 40.63 2.56 30.65
C PHE A 173 40.67 3.90 31.40
N ASN A 174 41.84 4.53 31.56
CA ASN A 174 41.94 5.85 32.17
C ASN A 174 41.18 6.92 31.37
N GLY A 175 40.69 7.94 32.05
CA GLY A 175 40.05 9.10 31.44
C GLY A 175 38.56 9.26 31.81
N ASN A 176 37.85 9.98 31.00
CA ASN A 176 36.50 10.45 31.28
C ASN A 176 35.45 9.36 30.90
N LEU A 177 34.98 8.60 31.88
CA LEU A 177 33.93 7.60 31.68
C LEU A 177 32.57 8.28 31.59
N PHE A 178 31.79 7.99 30.57
CA PHE A 178 30.39 8.33 30.48
C PHE A 178 29.56 7.33 31.28
N VAL A 179 28.76 7.84 32.23
CA VAL A 179 27.94 7.03 33.14
C VAL A 179 26.56 6.81 32.54
N GLY A 180 26.24 5.59 32.16
CA GLY A 180 24.93 5.21 31.62
C GLY A 180 23.90 4.91 32.70
N SER A 181 24.32 4.24 33.76
CA SER A 181 23.45 3.86 34.89
C SER A 181 24.16 4.04 36.22
N VAL A 182 23.38 4.16 37.29
CA VAL A 182 23.90 4.30 38.65
C VAL A 182 23.07 3.47 39.62
N THR A 183 23.76 2.65 40.43
CA THR A 183 23.15 1.91 41.51
C THR A 183 23.80 2.36 42.83
N HIS A 184 22.98 2.75 43.80
CA HIS A 184 23.43 3.06 45.16
C HIS A 184 23.02 1.93 46.10
N THR A 185 23.98 1.36 46.80
CA THR A 185 23.74 0.32 47.82
C THR A 185 24.16 0.86 49.18
N ILE A 186 23.25 0.80 50.14
CA ILE A 186 23.49 1.21 51.52
C ILE A 186 23.21 -0.01 52.40
N GLU A 187 24.29 -0.65 52.83
CA GLU A 187 24.25 -1.85 53.68
C GLU A 187 25.34 -1.80 54.73
N ASN A 188 25.10 -2.35 55.94
CA ASN A 188 26.08 -2.47 56.98
C ASN A 188 26.82 -1.16 57.36
N ASN A 189 26.12 -0.01 57.33
CA ASN A 189 26.68 1.32 57.50
C ASN A 189 27.66 1.79 56.40
N GLU A 190 27.74 1.06 55.29
CA GLU A 190 28.53 1.48 54.16
C GLU A 190 27.59 1.93 53.02
N TRP A 191 27.99 2.99 52.34
CA TRP A 191 27.33 3.46 51.12
C TRP A 191 28.25 3.29 49.93
N MET A 192 27.84 2.48 49.00
CA MET A 192 28.54 2.20 47.75
C MET A 192 27.79 2.76 46.56
N THR A 193 28.53 3.20 45.56
CA THR A 193 28.01 3.64 44.28
C THR A 193 28.63 2.75 43.18
N GLU A 194 27.80 2.13 42.41
CA GLU A 194 28.19 1.46 41.18
C GLU A 194 27.73 2.30 39.98
N ALA A 195 28.70 2.67 39.14
CA ALA A 195 28.47 3.42 37.91
C ALA A 195 28.62 2.47 36.71
N GLY A 196 27.54 2.26 35.98
CA GLY A 196 27.55 1.53 34.72
C GLY A 196 28.16 2.37 33.60
N ALA A 197 29.10 1.76 32.89
CA ALA A 197 29.86 2.37 31.80
C ALA A 197 29.09 2.40 30.48
N GLY A 198 29.08 3.54 29.81
CA GLY A 198 28.51 3.68 28.49
C GLY A 198 26.98 3.49 28.45
N VAL A 199 26.50 3.04 27.31
CA VAL A 199 25.08 2.72 27.04
C VAL A 199 25.03 1.48 26.15
N SER A 200 23.87 0.84 26.01
CA SER A 200 23.66 -0.20 25.01
C SER A 200 23.75 0.40 23.59
N SER A 201 24.37 -0.30 22.67
CA SER A 201 24.38 0.04 21.23
C SER A 201 23.03 -0.27 20.55
N LEU A 202 22.25 -1.20 21.12
CA LEU A 202 20.97 -1.62 20.59
C LEU A 202 19.92 -0.51 20.74
N ASN A 203 19.08 -0.34 19.72
CA ASN A 203 17.89 0.48 19.88
C ASN A 203 16.89 -0.24 20.77
N ILE A 204 16.01 0.52 21.43
CA ILE A 204 14.96 -0.08 22.25
C ILE A 204 14.04 -1.01 21.44
N THR A 205 13.89 -0.75 20.14
CA THR A 205 13.09 -1.58 19.23
C THR A 205 13.74 -2.93 18.91
N ASP A 206 15.00 -3.12 19.22
CA ASP A 206 15.71 -4.40 19.07
C ASP A 206 15.48 -5.35 20.26
N GLU A 207 14.90 -4.81 21.35
CA GLU A 207 14.51 -5.59 22.52
C GLU A 207 13.22 -6.41 22.26
N THR A 208 13.21 -7.66 22.69
CA THR A 208 12.14 -8.61 22.33
C THR A 208 10.79 -8.36 23.00
N ASP A 209 10.75 -7.62 24.10
CA ASP A 209 9.56 -7.37 24.93
C ASP A 209 8.96 -5.97 24.75
N VAL A 210 9.52 -5.16 23.87
CA VAL A 210 9.08 -3.78 23.62
C VAL A 210 7.76 -3.73 22.86
N VAL A 211 7.56 -4.62 21.90
CA VAL A 211 6.35 -4.70 21.09
C VAL A 211 5.43 -5.81 21.61
N SER A 212 4.13 -5.54 21.66
CA SER A 212 3.14 -6.57 22.03
C SER A 212 3.31 -7.81 21.17
N PRO A 213 3.18 -9.01 21.75
CA PRO A 213 3.33 -10.25 21.01
C PRO A 213 2.27 -10.41 19.93
N SER A 214 2.60 -11.12 18.87
CA SER A 214 1.70 -11.53 17.79
C SER A 214 0.40 -12.11 18.36
N ALA A 215 -0.73 -11.88 17.67
CA ALA A 215 -2.07 -12.27 18.13
C ALA A 215 -2.37 -11.78 19.57
N SER A 216 -1.77 -10.67 20.00
CA SER A 216 -1.88 -10.10 21.35
C SER A 216 -1.48 -11.09 22.47
N GLY A 217 -0.67 -12.10 22.17
CA GLY A 217 -0.28 -13.16 23.09
C GLY A 217 -1.41 -14.18 23.39
N PHE A 218 -2.53 -14.08 22.70
CA PHE A 218 -3.66 -14.99 22.89
C PHE A 218 -3.42 -16.36 22.22
N LEU A 219 -2.79 -16.35 21.05
CA LEU A 219 -2.37 -17.53 20.28
C LEU A 219 -0.96 -17.31 19.73
N PRO A 220 -0.22 -18.38 19.39
CA PRO A 220 0.99 -18.24 18.58
C PRO A 220 0.65 -17.59 17.24
N GLY A 221 1.30 -16.47 16.93
CA GLY A 221 1.01 -15.69 15.74
C GLY A 221 1.51 -16.33 14.45
N LEU A 222 0.83 -16.05 13.34
CA LEU A 222 1.23 -16.37 11.97
C LEU A 222 1.65 -15.09 11.25
N GLN A 223 2.96 -14.89 11.13
CA GLN A 223 3.54 -13.69 10.52
C GLN A 223 3.69 -13.84 9.01
N GLY A 224 3.57 -12.70 8.30
CA GLY A 224 3.82 -12.62 6.87
C GLY A 224 2.61 -12.96 6.00
N LEU A 225 2.91 -13.26 4.73
CA LEU A 225 1.93 -13.63 3.71
C LEU A 225 2.10 -15.09 3.33
N HIS A 226 0.98 -15.76 3.10
CA HIS A 226 0.95 -17.20 2.83
C HIS A 226 0.17 -17.50 1.55
N ALA A 227 0.59 -18.54 0.82
CA ALA A 227 -0.20 -19.10 -0.26
C ALA A 227 -1.30 -19.99 0.31
N ALA A 228 -2.49 -19.89 -0.26
CA ALA A 228 -3.64 -20.73 0.05
C ALA A 228 -4.39 -21.11 -1.22
N VAL A 229 -5.20 -22.16 -1.15
CA VAL A 229 -6.04 -22.61 -2.26
C VAL A 229 -7.49 -22.49 -1.86
N VAL A 230 -8.32 -21.88 -2.71
CA VAL A 230 -9.76 -21.75 -2.50
C VAL A 230 -10.44 -23.11 -2.59
N ARG A 231 -11.31 -23.43 -1.63
CA ARG A 231 -12.05 -24.72 -1.61
C ARG A 231 -13.54 -24.56 -1.75
N LYS A 232 -14.15 -23.57 -1.07
CA LYS A 232 -15.60 -23.31 -1.15
C LYS A 232 -15.90 -21.83 -1.10
N LEU A 233 -16.90 -21.41 -1.84
CA LEU A 233 -17.41 -20.04 -1.84
C LEU A 233 -18.68 -19.86 -1.00
N ASP A 234 -19.28 -20.95 -0.60
CA ASP A 234 -20.55 -20.98 0.14
C ASP A 234 -20.46 -21.83 1.42
N GLY A 235 -21.53 -21.83 2.20
CA GLY A 235 -21.64 -22.67 3.38
C GLY A 235 -20.83 -22.15 4.58
N ASP A 236 -20.50 -20.86 4.65
CA ASP A 236 -19.88 -20.24 5.82
C ASP A 236 -20.78 -20.44 7.07
N PRO A 237 -20.31 -21.17 8.09
CA PRO A 237 -21.12 -21.50 9.26
C PRO A 237 -21.55 -20.28 10.08
N LEU A 238 -20.79 -19.18 10.02
CA LEU A 238 -21.14 -17.93 10.73
C LEU A 238 -21.90 -16.93 9.84
N LYS A 239 -22.10 -17.23 8.55
CA LYS A 239 -22.79 -16.34 7.58
C LYS A 239 -22.16 -14.94 7.47
N GLU A 240 -20.83 -14.88 7.55
CA GLU A 240 -20.04 -13.64 7.49
C GLU A 240 -19.42 -13.40 6.10
N TYR A 241 -19.94 -14.07 5.04
CA TYR A 241 -19.44 -13.95 3.67
C TYR A 241 -17.98 -14.32 3.52
N ARG A 242 -17.51 -15.34 4.27
CA ARG A 242 -16.15 -15.86 4.20
C ARG A 242 -16.05 -16.96 3.14
N ILE A 243 -14.85 -17.11 2.59
CA ILE A 243 -14.46 -18.12 1.62
C ILE A 243 -13.64 -19.19 2.35
N GLN A 244 -13.92 -20.47 2.09
CA GLN A 244 -13.11 -21.54 2.65
C GLN A 244 -11.84 -21.72 1.83
N ILE A 245 -10.71 -21.66 2.49
CA ILE A 245 -9.37 -21.84 1.93
C ILE A 245 -8.65 -23.02 2.59
N GLU A 246 -7.70 -23.58 1.89
CA GLU A 246 -6.75 -24.57 2.37
C GLU A 246 -5.35 -23.97 2.40
N LEU A 247 -4.65 -24.13 3.52
CA LEU A 247 -3.24 -23.80 3.64
C LEU A 247 -2.42 -25.07 3.30
N PRO A 248 -1.82 -25.18 2.10
CA PRO A 248 -1.23 -26.42 1.60
C PRO A 248 0.00 -26.89 2.38
N TRP A 249 0.66 -26.01 3.10
CA TRP A 249 1.83 -26.28 3.92
C TRP A 249 1.48 -26.76 5.36
N MET A 250 0.19 -26.73 5.75
CA MET A 250 -0.26 -27.27 7.03
C MET A 250 -0.58 -28.76 6.89
N ASP A 251 -0.03 -29.56 7.78
CA ASP A 251 -0.37 -30.98 7.90
C ASP A 251 -1.60 -31.19 8.78
N GLY A 252 -2.41 -32.19 8.44
CA GLY A 252 -3.50 -32.67 9.29
C GLY A 252 -4.92 -32.25 8.85
N LYS A 253 -5.88 -32.48 9.75
CA LYS A 253 -7.32 -32.27 9.48
C LYS A 253 -7.76 -30.81 9.52
N ASN A 254 -6.97 -29.91 10.07
CA ASN A 254 -7.33 -28.52 10.36
C ASN A 254 -6.74 -27.50 9.36
N LYS A 255 -6.42 -27.94 8.15
CA LYS A 255 -5.87 -27.08 7.12
C LYS A 255 -6.90 -26.18 6.38
N LEU A 256 -8.18 -26.36 6.69
CA LEU A 256 -9.28 -25.59 6.10
C LEU A 256 -9.68 -24.45 7.04
N LEU A 257 -9.64 -23.24 6.53
CA LEU A 257 -10.00 -22.02 7.25
C LEU A 257 -11.05 -21.23 6.48
N TRP A 258 -11.85 -20.44 7.19
CA TRP A 258 -12.77 -19.48 6.61
C TRP A 258 -12.18 -18.10 6.64
N ALA A 259 -11.90 -17.51 5.49
CA ALA A 259 -11.22 -16.25 5.29
C ALA A 259 -12.16 -15.18 4.71
N ARG A 260 -12.02 -13.93 5.16
CA ARG A 260 -12.66 -12.79 4.51
C ARG A 260 -11.93 -12.43 3.25
N LEU A 261 -12.65 -11.96 2.22
CA LEU A 261 -12.03 -11.45 0.98
C LEU A 261 -11.87 -9.93 1.08
N SER A 262 -10.65 -9.44 0.88
CA SER A 262 -10.38 -8.04 0.61
C SER A 262 -10.74 -7.72 -0.84
N THR A 263 -11.36 -6.56 -1.08
CA THR A 263 -11.72 -6.08 -2.41
C THR A 263 -11.46 -4.59 -2.51
N MET A 264 -11.30 -4.05 -3.72
CA MET A 264 -11.03 -2.63 -3.95
C MET A 264 -12.12 -1.71 -3.43
N TYR A 265 -13.38 -2.17 -3.44
CA TYR A 265 -14.51 -1.40 -2.97
C TYR A 265 -15.58 -2.32 -2.40
N ALA A 266 -15.95 -2.11 -1.14
CA ALA A 266 -17.01 -2.83 -0.45
C ALA A 266 -17.77 -1.89 0.48
N THR A 267 -19.09 -1.78 0.31
CA THR A 267 -20.00 -1.09 1.18
C THR A 267 -21.35 -1.81 1.22
N ASN A 268 -22.28 -1.34 2.04
CA ASN A 268 -23.58 -2.00 2.18
C ASN A 268 -24.29 -2.14 0.83
N ALA A 269 -24.54 -3.38 0.42
CA ALA A 269 -25.21 -3.77 -0.84
C ALA A 269 -24.54 -3.24 -2.13
N SER A 270 -23.25 -2.80 -2.08
CA SER A 270 -22.53 -2.27 -3.23
C SER A 270 -21.04 -2.59 -3.15
N GLY A 271 -20.36 -2.70 -4.28
CA GLY A 271 -18.92 -2.96 -4.33
C GLY A 271 -18.48 -3.75 -5.56
N ASN A 272 -17.20 -4.13 -5.57
CA ASN A 272 -16.65 -5.06 -6.55
C ASN A 272 -16.97 -6.49 -6.10
N PHE A 273 -17.70 -7.22 -6.93
CA PHE A 273 -18.11 -8.59 -6.64
C PHE A 273 -17.42 -9.56 -7.63
N PHE A 274 -16.13 -9.79 -7.38
CA PHE A 274 -15.30 -10.75 -8.11
C PHE A 274 -14.71 -11.73 -7.08
N LEU A 275 -15.34 -12.89 -6.95
CA LEU A 275 -14.83 -13.93 -6.07
C LEU A 275 -13.79 -14.78 -6.84
N PRO A 276 -12.74 -15.27 -6.17
CA PRO A 276 -11.87 -16.28 -6.76
C PRO A 276 -12.65 -17.56 -6.99
N GLU A 277 -12.22 -18.35 -7.96
CA GLU A 277 -12.85 -19.64 -8.25
C GLU A 277 -12.31 -20.75 -7.33
N PRO A 278 -13.04 -21.82 -7.09
CA PRO A 278 -12.48 -23.01 -6.44
C PRO A 278 -11.21 -23.50 -7.15
N ASP A 279 -10.23 -23.92 -6.38
CA ASP A 279 -8.87 -24.32 -6.78
C ASP A 279 -7.94 -23.16 -7.22
N ASP A 280 -8.40 -21.91 -7.20
CA ASP A 280 -7.50 -20.76 -7.39
C ASP A 280 -6.52 -20.63 -6.24
N GLU A 281 -5.29 -20.23 -6.58
CA GLU A 281 -4.28 -19.83 -5.60
C GLU A 281 -4.47 -18.38 -5.20
N VAL A 282 -4.47 -18.13 -3.88
CA VAL A 282 -4.67 -16.82 -3.30
C VAL A 282 -3.58 -16.49 -2.27
N VAL A 283 -3.28 -15.22 -2.12
CA VAL A 283 -2.41 -14.69 -1.06
C VAL A 283 -3.24 -14.37 0.17
N VAL A 284 -2.83 -14.88 1.32
CA VAL A 284 -3.51 -14.72 2.59
C VAL A 284 -2.58 -14.10 3.62
N GLY A 285 -3.08 -13.09 4.33
CA GLY A 285 -2.51 -12.58 5.57
C GLY A 285 -3.41 -12.88 6.75
N PHE A 286 -2.97 -12.54 7.96
CA PHE A 286 -3.73 -12.74 9.18
C PHE A 286 -3.89 -11.43 9.93
N MET A 287 -5.11 -11.06 10.30
CA MET A 287 -5.38 -9.83 11.04
C MET A 287 -4.74 -9.91 12.41
N ASN A 288 -3.87 -8.95 12.73
CA ASN A 288 -3.05 -8.97 13.94
C ASN A 288 -2.23 -10.26 14.12
N GLU A 289 -1.84 -10.90 12.99
CA GLU A 289 -1.12 -12.19 12.99
C GLU A 289 -1.89 -13.34 13.67
N ASP A 290 -3.19 -13.17 13.93
CA ASP A 290 -4.04 -14.17 14.57
C ASP A 290 -4.48 -15.24 13.55
N PRO A 291 -4.04 -16.51 13.71
CA PRO A 291 -4.39 -17.60 12.80
C PRO A 291 -5.89 -17.86 12.67
N GLY A 292 -6.70 -17.40 13.61
CA GLY A 292 -8.17 -17.49 13.57
C GLY A 292 -8.83 -16.48 12.63
N HIS A 293 -8.10 -15.46 12.15
CA HIS A 293 -8.64 -14.34 11.38
C HIS A 293 -7.93 -14.12 10.05
N PRO A 294 -7.95 -15.11 9.13
CA PRO A 294 -7.36 -14.98 7.81
C PRO A 294 -8.10 -13.99 6.92
N ILE A 295 -7.34 -13.27 6.07
CA ILE A 295 -7.84 -12.37 5.05
C ILE A 295 -7.19 -12.67 3.69
N ILE A 296 -7.99 -12.93 2.66
CA ILE A 296 -7.54 -13.08 1.30
C ILE A 296 -7.27 -11.68 0.72
N LEU A 297 -6.06 -11.44 0.25
CA LEU A 297 -5.64 -10.17 -0.34
C LEU A 297 -5.85 -10.12 -1.85
N GLY A 298 -5.83 -11.26 -2.53
CA GLY A 298 -6.05 -11.39 -3.96
C GLY A 298 -5.60 -12.74 -4.51
N GLY A 299 -5.89 -13.00 -5.78
CA GLY A 299 -5.41 -14.17 -6.52
C GLY A 299 -4.03 -13.92 -7.14
N VAL A 300 -3.31 -14.99 -7.46
CA VAL A 300 -2.05 -14.95 -8.18
C VAL A 300 -2.10 -15.87 -9.40
N TYR A 301 -1.44 -15.45 -10.48
CA TYR A 301 -1.25 -16.30 -11.64
C TYR A 301 -0.02 -17.20 -11.45
N GLY A 302 -0.06 -18.38 -12.06
CA GLY A 302 1.02 -19.33 -12.02
C GLY A 302 0.97 -20.24 -13.26
N GLU A 303 1.82 -21.27 -13.29
CA GLU A 303 1.84 -22.20 -14.42
C GLU A 303 0.52 -22.97 -14.59
N LYS A 304 -0.12 -23.31 -13.48
CA LYS A 304 -1.42 -24.01 -13.46
C LYS A 304 -2.58 -23.09 -13.82
N HIS A 305 -2.58 -21.84 -13.34
CA HIS A 305 -3.61 -20.82 -13.55
C HIS A 305 -3.00 -19.63 -14.27
N LYS A 306 -2.96 -19.71 -15.60
CA LYS A 306 -2.33 -18.71 -16.45
C LYS A 306 -3.17 -17.45 -16.56
N PRO A 307 -2.53 -16.28 -16.75
CA PRO A 307 -3.26 -15.04 -17.07
C PRO A 307 -4.01 -15.17 -18.41
N PRO A 308 -5.04 -14.35 -18.66
CA PRO A 308 -5.81 -14.38 -19.89
C PRO A 308 -5.01 -13.99 -21.15
N TYR A 309 -3.88 -13.32 -20.96
CA TYR A 309 -2.94 -12.89 -22.02
C TYR A 309 -1.51 -13.18 -21.58
N GLU A 310 -0.62 -13.46 -22.53
CA GLU A 310 0.81 -13.56 -22.28
C GLU A 310 1.36 -12.17 -21.89
N TYR A 311 2.40 -12.16 -21.04
CA TYR A 311 3.03 -10.92 -20.64
C TYR A 311 3.93 -10.38 -21.77
N GLU A 312 3.68 -9.15 -22.17
CA GLU A 312 4.45 -8.45 -23.18
C GLU A 312 5.14 -7.21 -22.60
N ALA A 313 6.36 -6.95 -23.03
CA ALA A 313 7.14 -5.80 -22.54
C ALA A 313 6.46 -4.45 -22.79
N LYS A 314 5.71 -4.32 -23.87
CA LYS A 314 4.94 -3.10 -24.20
C LYS A 314 3.72 -2.89 -23.31
N ASN A 315 3.20 -3.97 -22.72
CA ASN A 315 2.01 -3.95 -21.85
C ASN A 315 0.81 -3.18 -22.45
N ASN A 316 0.55 -3.37 -23.73
CA ASN A 316 -0.50 -2.63 -24.44
C ASN A 316 -1.92 -3.16 -24.18
N THR A 317 -2.07 -4.38 -23.67
CA THR A 317 -3.37 -4.98 -23.38
C THR A 317 -3.70 -4.89 -21.89
N LYS A 318 -4.86 -4.32 -21.56
CA LYS A 318 -5.49 -4.39 -20.24
C LYS A 318 -6.86 -5.00 -20.40
N ALA A 319 -7.27 -5.88 -19.48
CA ALA A 319 -8.59 -6.51 -19.63
C ALA A 319 -9.17 -6.99 -18.29
N ILE A 320 -10.49 -7.08 -18.28
CA ILE A 320 -11.27 -7.88 -17.32
C ILE A 320 -11.84 -9.04 -18.14
N VAL A 321 -11.49 -10.27 -17.78
CA VAL A 321 -11.94 -11.48 -18.47
C VAL A 321 -12.56 -12.42 -17.45
N THR A 322 -13.82 -12.80 -17.67
CA THR A 322 -14.51 -13.75 -16.80
C THR A 322 -14.17 -15.20 -17.21
N ARG A 323 -14.51 -16.17 -16.35
CA ARG A 323 -14.35 -17.61 -16.62
C ARG A 323 -14.95 -18.02 -17.97
N GLU A 324 -16.15 -17.53 -18.28
CA GLU A 324 -16.86 -17.81 -19.53
C GLU A 324 -16.42 -16.91 -20.70
N LYS A 325 -15.25 -16.25 -20.59
CA LYS A 325 -14.63 -15.43 -21.65
C LYS A 325 -15.43 -14.19 -22.06
N MET A 326 -16.37 -13.71 -21.25
CA MET A 326 -16.86 -12.34 -21.39
C MET A 326 -15.75 -11.38 -21.00
N ARG A 327 -15.55 -10.32 -21.77
CA ARG A 327 -14.40 -9.43 -21.55
C ARG A 327 -14.70 -7.96 -21.80
N ILE A 328 -13.97 -7.14 -21.09
CA ILE A 328 -13.74 -5.71 -21.36
C ILE A 328 -12.24 -5.59 -21.58
N GLU A 329 -11.84 -5.14 -22.78
CA GLU A 329 -10.45 -5.06 -23.20
C GLU A 329 -10.11 -3.62 -23.61
N PHE A 330 -8.92 -3.17 -23.24
CA PHE A 330 -8.33 -1.90 -23.66
C PHE A 330 -7.05 -2.21 -24.43
N ASN A 331 -6.95 -1.72 -25.66
CA ASN A 331 -5.73 -1.75 -26.46
C ASN A 331 -5.12 -0.35 -26.47
N GLU A 332 -4.05 -0.17 -25.69
CA GLU A 332 -3.38 1.13 -25.49
C GLU A 332 -2.70 1.64 -26.77
N GLU A 333 -2.15 0.74 -27.58
CA GLU A 333 -1.46 1.08 -28.83
C GLU A 333 -2.43 1.64 -29.86
N LYS A 334 -3.57 0.98 -30.02
CA LYS A 334 -4.61 1.37 -30.99
C LYS A 334 -5.66 2.31 -30.42
N LYS A 335 -5.66 2.50 -29.10
CA LYS A 335 -6.68 3.27 -28.38
C LYS A 335 -8.09 2.76 -28.67
N VAL A 336 -8.26 1.46 -28.48
CA VAL A 336 -9.52 0.73 -28.72
C VAL A 336 -10.03 0.14 -27.42
N ILE A 337 -11.32 0.33 -27.16
CA ILE A 337 -12.05 -0.33 -26.08
C ILE A 337 -13.00 -1.32 -26.73
N THR A 338 -12.92 -2.59 -26.31
CA THR A 338 -13.81 -3.66 -26.80
C THR A 338 -14.52 -4.34 -25.64
N ILE A 339 -15.85 -4.38 -25.68
CA ILE A 339 -16.67 -5.24 -24.82
C ILE A 339 -17.18 -6.38 -25.68
N SER A 340 -16.95 -7.62 -25.26
CA SER A 340 -17.34 -8.77 -26.09
C SER A 340 -17.82 -9.97 -25.29
N THR A 341 -18.66 -10.78 -25.92
CA THR A 341 -19.12 -12.08 -25.44
C THR A 341 -18.61 -13.19 -26.32
N PRO A 342 -18.56 -14.46 -25.85
CA PRO A 342 -18.17 -15.62 -26.67
C PRO A 342 -19.02 -15.79 -27.95
N GLY A 343 -20.29 -15.38 -27.90
CA GLY A 343 -21.22 -15.38 -29.04
C GLY A 343 -20.94 -14.31 -30.11
N LYS A 344 -19.82 -13.56 -29.99
CA LYS A 344 -19.41 -12.48 -30.90
C LYS A 344 -20.33 -11.27 -30.92
N ASN A 345 -21.07 -11.02 -29.85
CA ASN A 345 -21.64 -9.70 -29.63
C ASN A 345 -20.54 -8.75 -29.19
N THR A 346 -20.41 -7.58 -29.83
CA THR A 346 -19.35 -6.63 -29.57
C THR A 346 -19.84 -5.21 -29.48
N VAL A 347 -19.22 -4.42 -28.59
CA VAL A 347 -19.22 -2.97 -28.59
C VAL A 347 -17.76 -2.55 -28.73
N GLU A 348 -17.45 -1.78 -29.74
CA GLU A 348 -16.11 -1.29 -30.03
C GLU A 348 -16.10 0.21 -30.14
N ILE A 349 -15.17 0.85 -29.42
CA ILE A 349 -14.87 2.27 -29.51
C ILE A 349 -13.42 2.36 -29.95
N SER A 350 -13.19 2.88 -31.15
CA SER A 350 -11.86 2.89 -31.80
C SER A 350 -11.46 4.31 -32.23
N ASP A 351 -10.36 4.81 -31.67
CA ASP A 351 -9.71 6.02 -32.19
C ASP A 351 -8.92 5.70 -33.46
N ASP A 352 -8.35 4.50 -33.57
CA ASP A 352 -7.56 4.06 -34.72
C ASP A 352 -8.44 4.00 -35.98
N ASP A 353 -9.54 3.26 -35.92
CA ASP A 353 -10.50 3.13 -37.03
C ASP A 353 -11.53 4.26 -37.06
N LYS A 354 -11.49 5.19 -36.11
CA LYS A 354 -12.36 6.37 -35.98
C LYS A 354 -13.84 6.03 -36.00
N HIS A 355 -14.26 5.04 -35.21
CA HIS A 355 -15.65 4.62 -35.14
C HIS A 355 -16.10 4.19 -33.74
N ILE A 356 -17.42 4.21 -33.56
CA ILE A 356 -18.11 3.46 -32.50
C ILE A 356 -18.99 2.44 -33.24
N LYS A 357 -18.80 1.15 -32.91
CA LYS A 357 -19.46 0.05 -33.57
C LYS A 357 -20.10 -0.90 -32.58
N LEU A 358 -21.37 -1.27 -32.83
CA LEU A 358 -22.06 -2.35 -32.16
C LEU A 358 -22.35 -3.44 -33.19
N THR A 359 -21.98 -4.68 -32.87
CA THR A 359 -22.25 -5.82 -33.75
C THR A 359 -22.81 -6.97 -32.92
N ASP A 360 -23.89 -7.59 -33.39
CA ASP A 360 -24.40 -8.80 -32.77
C ASP A 360 -23.94 -10.07 -33.51
N GLN A 361 -24.17 -11.24 -32.91
CA GLN A 361 -23.84 -12.54 -33.47
C GLN A 361 -24.55 -12.83 -34.82
N ASN A 362 -25.64 -12.11 -35.14
CA ASN A 362 -26.43 -12.28 -36.36
C ASN A 362 -26.00 -11.29 -37.47
N LYS A 363 -24.92 -10.50 -37.23
CA LYS A 363 -24.39 -9.47 -38.12
C LYS A 363 -25.30 -8.23 -38.27
N ASN A 364 -26.16 -7.96 -37.29
CA ASN A 364 -26.77 -6.65 -37.18
C ASN A 364 -25.75 -5.65 -36.65
N GLU A 365 -25.71 -4.46 -37.24
CA GLU A 365 -24.69 -3.45 -36.91
C GLU A 365 -25.29 -2.06 -36.74
N ILE A 366 -24.72 -1.30 -35.77
CA ILE A 366 -24.83 0.14 -35.68
C ILE A 366 -23.42 0.69 -35.76
N VAL A 367 -23.14 1.54 -36.73
CA VAL A 367 -21.81 2.16 -36.90
C VAL A 367 -21.96 3.66 -36.93
N MET A 368 -21.14 4.34 -36.10
CA MET A 368 -20.98 5.78 -36.11
C MET A 368 -19.53 6.09 -36.52
N ASN A 369 -19.34 6.82 -37.61
CA ASN A 369 -18.01 7.21 -38.12
C ASN A 369 -18.06 8.56 -38.84
N SER A 370 -16.98 8.92 -39.53
CA SER A 370 -16.89 10.20 -40.28
C SER A 370 -17.93 10.34 -41.43
N SER A 371 -18.52 9.24 -41.90
CA SER A 371 -19.56 9.23 -42.92
C SER A 371 -20.95 9.40 -42.31
N GLY A 372 -21.09 9.33 -41.00
CA GLY A 372 -22.38 9.44 -40.30
C GLY A 372 -22.73 8.21 -39.49
N ILE A 373 -24.04 7.96 -39.34
CA ILE A 373 -24.58 6.81 -38.60
C ILE A 373 -25.24 5.86 -39.59
N SER A 374 -24.85 4.60 -39.55
CA SER A 374 -25.50 3.54 -40.31
C SER A 374 -26.12 2.50 -39.39
N LEU A 375 -27.29 2.02 -39.74
CA LEU A 375 -28.00 0.92 -39.11
C LEU A 375 -28.23 -0.16 -40.18
N SER A 376 -27.67 -1.34 -39.96
CA SER A 376 -27.74 -2.45 -40.88
C SER A 376 -28.26 -3.71 -40.18
N SER A 377 -29.17 -4.43 -40.84
CA SER A 377 -29.68 -5.70 -40.35
C SER A 377 -29.73 -6.72 -41.46
N ALA A 378 -29.39 -7.98 -41.16
CA ALA A 378 -29.52 -9.12 -42.07
C ALA A 378 -31.00 -9.53 -42.24
N LYS A 379 -31.92 -9.03 -41.42
CA LYS A 379 -33.35 -9.29 -41.44
C LYS A 379 -34.14 -7.98 -41.36
N ASP A 380 -35.12 -7.92 -40.51
CA ASP A 380 -36.02 -6.77 -40.38
C ASP A 380 -35.46 -5.70 -39.42
N ILE A 381 -35.81 -4.45 -39.71
CA ILE A 381 -35.65 -3.33 -38.79
C ILE A 381 -37.05 -2.82 -38.46
N THR A 382 -37.44 -2.84 -37.19
CA THR A 382 -38.73 -2.36 -36.74
C THR A 382 -38.57 -1.14 -35.84
N LEU A 383 -39.19 -0.02 -36.22
CA LEU A 383 -39.26 1.20 -35.42
C LEU A 383 -40.69 1.38 -34.89
N LYS A 384 -40.89 1.33 -33.58
CA LYS A 384 -42.20 1.55 -32.90
C LYS A 384 -42.08 2.60 -31.84
N ALA A 385 -42.99 3.57 -31.83
CA ALA A 385 -43.12 4.57 -30.79
C ALA A 385 -44.58 4.65 -30.32
N LYS A 386 -44.77 4.89 -29.00
CA LYS A 386 -46.07 5.24 -28.45
C LYS A 386 -46.44 6.70 -28.75
N GLY A 387 -45.47 7.53 -29.02
CA GLY A 387 -45.59 8.93 -29.46
C GLY A 387 -45.26 9.03 -30.95
N ALA A 388 -44.71 10.17 -31.36
CA ALA A 388 -44.38 10.45 -32.76
C ALA A 388 -43.01 9.82 -33.16
N ILE A 389 -42.85 9.46 -34.43
CA ILE A 389 -41.56 9.28 -35.08
C ILE A 389 -41.40 10.43 -36.06
N THR A 390 -40.35 11.24 -35.91
CA THR A 390 -40.01 12.36 -36.79
C THR A 390 -38.79 12.02 -37.60
N ILE A 391 -38.81 12.15 -38.90
CA ILE A 391 -37.67 11.96 -39.80
C ILE A 391 -37.48 13.28 -40.58
N GLU A 392 -36.33 13.93 -40.37
CA GLU A 392 -36.00 15.22 -40.96
C GLU A 392 -34.57 15.16 -41.56
N ALA A 393 -34.40 15.72 -42.73
CA ALA A 393 -33.11 15.87 -43.40
C ALA A 393 -33.03 17.21 -44.16
N THR A 394 -31.88 17.89 -44.03
CA THR A 394 -31.63 19.14 -44.75
C THR A 394 -31.52 18.94 -46.25
N SER A 395 -31.02 17.79 -46.72
CA SER A 395 -30.83 17.50 -48.14
C SER A 395 -31.95 16.65 -48.71
N LYS A 396 -32.02 15.39 -48.38
CA LYS A 396 -32.98 14.45 -48.96
C LYS A 396 -33.28 13.28 -48.02
N ILE A 397 -34.49 12.73 -48.17
CA ILE A 397 -34.91 11.46 -47.59
C ILE A 397 -35.21 10.50 -48.77
N ASN A 398 -34.54 9.37 -48.84
CA ASN A 398 -34.76 8.32 -49.79
C ASN A 398 -35.43 7.12 -49.11
N ALA A 399 -36.57 6.67 -49.59
CA ALA A 399 -37.18 5.43 -49.16
C ALA A 399 -37.30 4.53 -50.41
N THR A 400 -36.64 3.36 -50.39
CA THR A 400 -36.60 2.44 -51.50
C THR A 400 -36.86 1.02 -51.00
N ALA A 401 -37.80 0.34 -51.58
CA ALA A 401 -38.08 -1.08 -51.37
C ALA A 401 -38.08 -1.83 -52.70
N LYS A 402 -37.61 -3.10 -52.70
CA LYS A 402 -37.72 -3.98 -53.89
C LYS A 402 -39.13 -4.49 -54.12
N GLN A 403 -39.95 -4.53 -53.08
CA GLN A 403 -41.35 -4.93 -53.15
C GLN A 403 -42.23 -3.72 -52.86
N ASP A 404 -42.78 -3.57 -51.69
CA ASP A 404 -43.81 -2.60 -51.41
C ASP A 404 -43.34 -1.50 -50.46
N VAL A 405 -43.80 -0.29 -50.66
CA VAL A 405 -43.79 0.81 -49.69
C VAL A 405 -45.24 1.13 -49.33
N SER A 406 -45.65 0.91 -48.11
CA SER A 406 -46.97 1.20 -47.60
C SER A 406 -46.94 2.35 -46.64
N LEU A 407 -47.82 3.34 -46.83
CA LEU A 407 -48.05 4.48 -45.93
C LEU A 407 -49.52 4.50 -45.52
N GLU A 408 -49.80 4.28 -44.26
CA GLU A 408 -51.16 4.21 -43.72
C GLU A 408 -51.29 5.12 -42.52
N GLY A 409 -52.37 5.86 -42.39
CA GLY A 409 -52.66 6.73 -41.26
C GLY A 409 -54.05 7.34 -41.36
N LEU A 410 -54.58 7.89 -40.26
CA LEU A 410 -55.84 8.62 -40.28
C LEU A 410 -55.80 9.76 -41.30
N ASN A 411 -54.67 10.45 -41.41
CA ASN A 411 -54.40 11.49 -42.41
C ASN A 411 -52.98 11.28 -42.96
N VAL A 412 -52.87 11.27 -44.31
CA VAL A 412 -51.59 11.31 -45.01
C VAL A 412 -51.51 12.61 -45.79
N LYS A 413 -50.52 13.47 -45.47
CA LYS A 413 -50.26 14.74 -46.16
C LYS A 413 -48.94 14.64 -46.93
N MET A 414 -48.98 14.87 -48.26
CA MET A 414 -47.78 15.05 -49.07
C MET A 414 -47.80 16.47 -49.66
N GLU A 415 -46.76 17.24 -49.43
CA GLU A 415 -46.62 18.61 -49.87
C GLU A 415 -45.22 18.84 -50.49
N ALA A 416 -45.15 19.38 -51.67
CA ALA A 416 -43.94 19.73 -52.35
C ALA A 416 -43.98 21.20 -52.82
N LYS A 417 -42.92 22.00 -52.55
CA LYS A 417 -42.85 23.40 -52.97
C LYS A 417 -42.60 23.59 -54.44
N VAL A 418 -42.03 22.58 -55.13
CA VAL A 418 -41.69 22.70 -56.57
C VAL A 418 -42.42 21.66 -57.37
N SER A 419 -42.27 20.37 -57.11
CA SER A 419 -42.95 19.34 -57.86
C SER A 419 -43.18 18.05 -57.05
N ALA A 420 -44.32 17.41 -57.23
CA ALA A 420 -44.62 16.08 -56.75
C ALA A 420 -44.90 15.20 -57.96
N THR A 421 -44.24 14.05 -58.08
CA THR A 421 -44.42 13.11 -59.18
C THR A 421 -44.90 11.78 -58.61
N VAL A 422 -45.99 11.27 -59.10
CA VAL A 422 -46.51 9.92 -58.83
C VAL A 422 -46.55 9.19 -60.15
N LYS A 423 -45.78 8.08 -60.27
CA LYS A 423 -45.69 7.31 -61.51
C LYS A 423 -45.82 5.82 -61.20
N GLY A 424 -46.77 5.17 -61.85
CA GLY A 424 -46.90 3.71 -61.89
C GLY A 424 -46.65 3.20 -63.31
N ASN A 425 -45.82 2.16 -63.52
CA ASN A 425 -45.52 1.62 -64.82
C ASN A 425 -46.75 0.79 -65.40
N ALA A 426 -47.48 0.17 -64.49
CA ALA A 426 -48.66 -0.63 -64.87
C ALA A 426 -49.98 0.05 -64.49
N LYS A 427 -50.07 0.61 -63.30
CA LYS A 427 -51.25 1.31 -62.76
C LYS A 427 -50.87 2.42 -61.80
N ALA A 428 -51.54 3.52 -61.90
CA ALA A 428 -51.58 4.56 -60.82
C ALA A 428 -53.05 4.80 -60.57
N GLU A 429 -53.51 4.70 -59.33
CA GLU A 429 -54.88 4.89 -58.92
C GLU A 429 -54.98 5.96 -57.82
N LEU A 430 -55.93 6.86 -58.01
CA LEU A 430 -56.31 7.82 -56.96
C LEU A 430 -57.81 7.65 -56.76
N SER A 431 -58.21 7.10 -55.62
CA SER A 431 -59.60 6.80 -55.33
C SER A 431 -60.00 7.28 -53.94
N ALA A 432 -61.23 7.63 -53.72
CA ALA A 432 -61.80 7.95 -52.44
C ALA A 432 -63.26 7.47 -52.37
N SER A 433 -63.70 6.97 -51.22
CA SER A 433 -65.09 6.65 -50.96
C SER A 433 -66.01 7.87 -50.91
N GLY A 434 -65.47 9.04 -50.70
CA GLY A 434 -66.17 10.30 -50.72
C GLY A 434 -65.79 11.15 -51.95
N GLN A 435 -65.05 12.23 -51.76
CA GLN A 435 -64.69 13.17 -52.83
C GLN A 435 -63.21 13.14 -53.19
N THR A 436 -62.91 13.00 -54.47
CA THR A 436 -61.57 13.25 -55.03
C THR A 436 -61.55 14.59 -55.71
N THR A 437 -60.68 15.51 -55.32
CA THR A 437 -60.55 16.84 -55.91
C THR A 437 -59.18 17.01 -56.54
N VAL A 438 -59.13 17.34 -57.83
CA VAL A 438 -57.88 17.68 -58.55
C VAL A 438 -58.02 19.15 -58.99
N LYS A 439 -57.07 20.00 -58.59
CA LYS A 439 -57.04 21.43 -58.94
C LYS A 439 -55.68 21.81 -59.50
N GLY A 440 -55.67 22.60 -60.57
CA GLY A 440 -54.46 23.13 -61.16
C GLY A 440 -54.81 24.25 -62.15
N ALA A 441 -53.87 25.17 -62.45
CA ALA A 441 -54.06 26.14 -63.53
C ALA A 441 -54.31 25.46 -64.89
N MET A 442 -53.76 24.24 -65.06
CA MET A 442 -54.04 23.39 -66.20
C MET A 442 -54.08 21.95 -65.68
N VAL A 443 -55.06 21.18 -66.03
CA VAL A 443 -55.21 19.74 -65.79
C VAL A 443 -55.25 19.03 -67.15
N MET A 444 -54.27 18.19 -67.44
CA MET A 444 -54.24 17.41 -68.69
C MET A 444 -54.59 15.96 -68.37
N ILE A 445 -55.58 15.43 -69.02
CA ILE A 445 -56.03 14.03 -68.93
C ILE A 445 -55.96 13.48 -70.34
N ASN A 446 -55.08 12.48 -70.60
CA ASN A 446 -54.92 11.82 -71.91
C ASN A 446 -55.58 10.47 -71.89
#